data_1322c5a3c1a9de10d0f3f0121d02991b
#
_entry.id   1322c5a3c1a9de10d0f3f0121d02991b
#
_cell.length_a   1.000
_cell.length_b   1.000
_cell.length_c   1.000
_cell.angle_alpha   90.00
_cell.angle_beta   90.00
_cell.angle_gamma   90.00
#
_symmetry.space_group_name_H-M   'P 1'
#
loop_
_entity.id
_entity.type
_entity.pdbx_description
1 polymer ?
#
loop_
_entity_poly.entity_id
_entity_poly.type
_entity_poly.pdbx_seq_one_letter_code
_entity_poly.pdbx_strand_id
1 'polypeptide(L)'
;NVSRPTTLKLNSPILQRKEGYREVLRTWLMFELAAKLIWQGGEDVYGAGKKDIATLYEYWLFFKLLDLFQDLFEIDPKDISELIKPSKDGLNLQIKQGKYTALKGVFETDTRKLNIQFNYNRSFSGKKKYPDSGSWTTTLRPDYTLSFWPFGISEKEAERQELIVHVHFDAKYKI
;
A
#
# COMPACT_ATOMS: atom_id res chain seq x y z
N ASN A 1 11.47 20.07 -32.49
CA ASN A 1 10.42 19.04 -32.44
C ASN A 1 10.53 18.28 -31.12
N VAL A 2 9.69 18.67 -30.15
CA VAL A 2 9.56 17.91 -28.89
C VAL A 2 8.46 16.87 -29.15
N SER A 3 8.83 15.61 -29.30
CA SER A 3 7.86 14.52 -29.42
C SER A 3 7.15 14.35 -28.07
N ARG A 4 5.83 14.14 -28.10
CA ARG A 4 5.09 13.78 -26.89
C ARG A 4 5.61 12.45 -26.33
N PRO A 5 5.95 12.36 -25.02
CA PRO A 5 6.37 11.10 -24.44
C PRO A 5 5.22 10.09 -24.53
N THR A 6 5.48 8.93 -25.10
CA THR A 6 4.52 7.83 -25.21
C THR A 6 4.41 6.99 -23.94
N THR A 7 5.40 7.11 -23.05
CA THR A 7 5.45 6.38 -21.77
C THR A 7 6.00 7.29 -20.68
N LEU A 8 5.39 7.22 -19.50
CA LEU A 8 5.88 7.93 -18.33
C LEU A 8 7.04 7.14 -17.70
N LYS A 9 8.19 7.82 -17.49
CA LYS A 9 9.33 7.22 -16.80
C LYS A 9 9.08 7.21 -15.28
N LEU A 10 8.33 6.21 -14.78
CA LEU A 10 7.99 6.07 -13.37
C LEU A 10 9.22 5.98 -12.45
N ASN A 11 10.36 5.56 -12.96
CA ASN A 11 11.64 5.47 -12.24
C ASN A 11 12.47 6.76 -12.24
N SER A 12 11.90 7.89 -12.66
CA SER A 12 12.59 9.19 -12.62
C SER A 12 12.70 9.71 -11.19
N PRO A 13 13.90 9.91 -10.64
CA PRO A 13 14.08 10.43 -9.28
C PRO A 13 13.44 11.82 -9.08
N ILE A 14 13.43 12.63 -10.15
CA ILE A 14 12.82 13.98 -10.13
C ILE A 14 11.32 13.88 -9.93
N LEU A 15 10.63 12.97 -10.64
CA LEU A 15 9.19 12.79 -10.55
C LEU A 15 8.77 12.17 -9.20
N GLN A 16 9.66 11.40 -8.59
CA GLN A 16 9.35 10.65 -7.36
C GLN A 16 9.65 11.43 -6.08
N ARG A 17 10.71 12.26 -6.07
CA ARG A 17 11.24 12.86 -4.83
C ARG A 17 11.11 14.38 -4.76
N LYS A 18 11.06 15.06 -5.90
CA LYS A 18 11.01 16.52 -5.90
C LYS A 18 9.58 16.98 -5.59
N GLU A 19 9.47 17.85 -4.60
CA GLU A 19 8.22 18.51 -4.20
C GLU A 19 7.53 19.18 -5.43
N GLY A 20 6.20 19.07 -5.51
CA GLY A 20 5.42 19.50 -6.67
C GLY A 20 5.36 18.44 -7.78
N TYR A 21 6.48 17.85 -8.18
CA TYR A 21 6.50 16.79 -9.20
C TYR A 21 5.95 15.47 -8.66
N ARG A 22 6.25 15.15 -7.42
CA ARG A 22 5.73 13.96 -6.71
C ARG A 22 4.22 14.03 -6.59
N GLU A 23 3.66 15.16 -6.21
CA GLU A 23 2.22 15.37 -6.07
C GLU A 23 1.52 15.26 -7.42
N VAL A 24 2.09 15.87 -8.47
CA VAL A 24 1.56 15.76 -9.84
C VAL A 24 1.61 14.33 -10.34
N LEU A 25 2.72 13.60 -10.11
CA LEU A 25 2.82 12.19 -10.49
C LEU A 25 1.76 11.33 -9.78
N ARG A 26 1.56 11.52 -8.48
CA ARG A 26 0.55 10.81 -7.69
C ARG A 26 -0.86 11.10 -8.20
N THR A 27 -1.18 12.37 -8.41
CA THR A 27 -2.48 12.79 -8.94
C THR A 27 -2.71 12.21 -10.34
N TRP A 28 -1.70 12.27 -11.21
CA TRP A 28 -1.79 11.70 -12.55
C TRP A 28 -2.00 10.18 -12.51
N LEU A 29 -1.27 9.45 -11.65
CA LEU A 29 -1.48 8.00 -11.46
C LEU A 29 -2.90 7.68 -10.98
N MET A 30 -3.44 8.48 -10.07
CA MET A 30 -4.84 8.35 -9.63
C MET A 30 -5.81 8.56 -10.78
N PHE A 31 -5.60 9.59 -11.63
CA PHE A 31 -6.43 9.85 -12.80
C PHE A 31 -6.30 8.74 -13.86
N GLU A 32 -5.09 8.24 -14.12
CA GLU A 32 -4.87 7.12 -15.04
C GLU A 32 -5.56 5.84 -14.55
N LEU A 33 -5.45 5.55 -13.26
CA LEU A 33 -6.15 4.43 -12.64
C LEU A 33 -7.67 4.61 -12.77
N ALA A 34 -8.19 5.81 -12.47
CA ALA A 34 -9.61 6.14 -12.61
C ALA A 34 -10.08 6.07 -14.07
N ALA A 35 -9.36 6.68 -15.01
CA ALA A 35 -9.74 6.72 -16.43
C ALA A 35 -9.74 5.33 -17.07
N LYS A 36 -8.78 4.47 -16.73
CA LYS A 36 -8.75 3.09 -17.23
C LYS A 36 -9.87 2.21 -16.66
N LEU A 37 -10.37 2.55 -15.47
CA LEU A 37 -11.51 1.88 -14.85
C LEU A 37 -12.85 2.26 -15.51
N ILE A 38 -12.98 3.47 -16.04
CA ILE A 38 -14.24 3.98 -16.64
C ILE A 38 -14.41 3.53 -18.11
N TRP A 39 -13.34 3.17 -18.83
CA TRP A 39 -13.38 2.98 -20.28
C TRP A 39 -13.65 1.55 -20.78
N GLN A 40 -13.86 0.58 -19.92
CA GLN A 40 -14.30 -0.76 -20.35
C GLN A 40 -15.84 -0.81 -20.51
N GLY A 41 -16.34 -0.09 -21.54
CA GLY A 41 -17.78 0.06 -21.81
C GLY A 41 -18.52 -1.25 -22.08
N GLY A 42 -19.68 -1.40 -21.44
CA GLY A 42 -20.69 -2.43 -21.60
C GLY A 42 -21.81 -2.22 -20.58
N GLU A 43 -22.95 -2.87 -20.75
CA GLU A 43 -24.15 -2.73 -19.88
C GLU A 43 -23.91 -3.07 -18.38
N ASP A 44 -22.77 -3.66 -18.03
CA ASP A 44 -22.31 -3.85 -16.65
C ASP A 44 -21.65 -2.61 -16.01
N VAL A 45 -21.66 -1.46 -16.68
CA VAL A 45 -20.98 -0.21 -16.28
C VAL A 45 -21.38 0.26 -14.90
N TYR A 46 -22.61 0.06 -14.47
CA TYR A 46 -23.09 0.55 -13.16
C TYR A 46 -22.59 -0.30 -11.98
N GLY A 47 -22.51 -1.61 -12.14
CA GLY A 47 -21.98 -2.54 -11.14
C GLY A 47 -20.46 -2.49 -11.07
N ALA A 48 -19.79 -2.41 -12.23
CA ALA A 48 -18.36 -2.23 -12.36
C ALA A 48 -17.92 -0.88 -11.79
N GLY A 49 -18.59 0.22 -12.12
CA GLY A 49 -18.27 1.56 -11.65
C GLY A 49 -18.25 1.70 -10.13
N LYS A 50 -19.15 1.05 -9.39
CA LYS A 50 -19.14 1.06 -7.92
C LYS A 50 -17.93 0.32 -7.34
N LYS A 51 -17.57 -0.82 -7.92
CA LYS A 51 -16.39 -1.60 -7.50
C LYS A 51 -15.11 -0.82 -7.79
N ASP A 52 -15.07 -0.13 -8.89
CA ASP A 52 -13.93 0.66 -9.33
C ASP A 52 -13.72 1.90 -8.46
N ILE A 53 -14.78 2.59 -8.08
CA ILE A 53 -14.72 3.73 -7.14
C ILE A 53 -14.23 3.29 -5.76
N ALA A 54 -14.70 2.15 -5.24
CA ALA A 54 -14.23 1.60 -3.97
C ALA A 54 -12.75 1.26 -4.01
N THR A 55 -12.27 0.62 -5.09
CA THR A 55 -10.84 0.31 -5.29
C THR A 55 -10.00 1.58 -5.41
N LEU A 56 -10.52 2.60 -6.11
CA LEU A 56 -9.85 3.89 -6.23
C LEU A 56 -9.74 4.60 -4.88
N TYR A 57 -10.80 4.54 -4.07
CA TYR A 57 -10.80 5.07 -2.71
C TYR A 57 -9.77 4.35 -1.81
N GLU A 58 -9.67 3.01 -1.90
CA GLU A 58 -8.64 2.24 -1.23
C GLU A 58 -7.23 2.71 -1.65
N TYR A 59 -6.97 2.91 -2.95
CA TYR A 59 -5.67 3.37 -3.42
C TYR A 59 -5.36 4.79 -2.96
N TRP A 60 -6.34 5.68 -2.98
CA TRP A 60 -6.18 7.03 -2.48
C TRP A 60 -5.82 7.02 -0.98
N LEU A 61 -6.56 6.25 -0.19
CA LEU A 61 -6.32 6.12 1.24
C LEU A 61 -4.96 5.47 1.55
N PHE A 62 -4.54 4.48 0.75
CA PHE A 62 -3.20 3.89 0.84
C PHE A 62 -2.10 4.96 0.76
N PHE A 63 -2.15 5.83 -0.25
CA PHE A 63 -1.14 6.88 -0.41
C PHE A 63 -1.25 7.94 0.68
N LYS A 64 -2.46 8.26 1.15
CA LYS A 64 -2.65 9.18 2.28
C LYS A 64 -2.08 8.65 3.58
N LEU A 65 -2.28 7.37 3.86
CA LEU A 65 -1.67 6.71 5.03
C LEU A 65 -0.14 6.63 4.89
N LEU A 66 0.36 6.39 3.68
CA LEU A 66 1.79 6.34 3.42
C LEU A 66 2.46 7.69 3.68
N ASP A 67 1.84 8.79 3.22
CA ASP A 67 2.29 10.16 3.51
C ASP A 67 2.28 10.44 5.02
N LEU A 68 1.15 10.12 5.68
CA LEU A 68 1.01 10.32 7.12
C LEU A 68 2.08 9.56 7.92
N PHE A 69 2.38 8.31 7.55
CA PHE A 69 3.37 7.50 8.25
C PHE A 69 4.80 7.93 7.93
N GLN A 70 5.05 8.44 6.72
CA GLN A 70 6.32 9.07 6.39
C GLN A 70 6.58 10.28 7.29
N ASP A 71 5.59 11.17 7.42
CA ASP A 71 5.71 12.38 8.23
C ASP A 71 5.81 12.05 9.75
N LEU A 72 5.01 11.07 10.21
CA LEU A 72 4.96 10.70 11.63
C LEU A 72 6.21 9.99 12.12
N PHE A 73 6.79 9.12 11.30
CA PHE A 73 7.91 8.27 11.70
C PHE A 73 9.25 8.71 11.10
N GLU A 74 9.24 9.72 10.23
CA GLU A 74 10.42 10.20 9.49
C GLU A 74 11.12 9.08 8.70
N ILE A 75 10.33 8.14 8.16
CA ILE A 75 10.79 6.99 7.39
C ILE A 75 10.34 7.13 5.95
N ASP A 76 11.29 7.15 5.02
CA ASP A 76 10.97 7.20 3.59
C ASP A 76 10.29 5.90 3.11
N PRO A 77 9.14 6.02 2.42
CA PRO A 77 8.51 4.88 1.78
C PRO A 77 9.34 4.39 0.60
N LYS A 78 9.06 3.17 0.15
CA LYS A 78 9.62 2.67 -1.10
C LYS A 78 9.19 3.51 -2.30
N ASP A 79 10.03 3.52 -3.33
CA ASP A 79 9.72 4.21 -4.58
C ASP A 79 8.40 3.71 -5.18
N ILE A 80 7.61 4.61 -5.75
CA ILE A 80 6.29 4.31 -6.34
C ILE A 80 6.39 3.21 -7.40
N SER A 81 7.47 3.19 -8.18
CA SER A 81 7.74 2.13 -9.17
C SER A 81 7.87 0.74 -8.54
N GLU A 82 8.31 0.66 -7.29
CA GLU A 82 8.36 -0.59 -6.54
C GLU A 82 7.01 -0.98 -5.93
N LEU A 83 6.15 0.00 -5.64
CA LEU A 83 4.83 -0.23 -5.04
C LEU A 83 3.78 -0.70 -6.05
N ILE A 84 3.98 -0.42 -7.32
CA ILE A 84 3.02 -0.66 -8.39
C ILE A 84 3.49 -1.81 -9.28
N LYS A 85 2.56 -2.59 -9.80
CA LYS A 85 2.76 -3.61 -10.83
C LYS A 85 1.67 -3.54 -11.87
N PRO A 86 1.91 -3.99 -13.11
CA PRO A 86 0.84 -4.22 -14.08
C PRO A 86 -0.16 -5.27 -13.55
N SER A 87 -1.43 -5.12 -13.90
CA SER A 87 -2.43 -6.16 -13.71
C SER A 87 -2.12 -7.37 -14.61
N LYS A 88 -2.78 -8.49 -14.37
CA LYS A 88 -2.54 -9.74 -15.14
C LYS A 88 -2.84 -9.59 -16.63
N ASP A 89 -3.76 -8.71 -16.98
CA ASP A 89 -4.13 -8.35 -18.35
C ASP A 89 -3.18 -7.32 -18.99
N GLY A 90 -2.25 -6.75 -18.21
CA GLY A 90 -1.32 -5.73 -18.67
C GLY A 90 -1.94 -4.35 -18.93
N LEU A 91 -3.25 -4.21 -18.78
CA LEU A 91 -3.98 -2.99 -19.13
C LEU A 91 -4.07 -1.98 -18.00
N ASN A 92 -3.94 -2.44 -16.76
CA ASN A 92 -4.11 -1.63 -15.55
C ASN A 92 -2.87 -1.67 -14.66
N LEU A 93 -2.76 -0.70 -13.76
CA LEU A 93 -1.77 -0.68 -12.69
C LEU A 93 -2.44 -1.07 -11.38
N GLN A 94 -1.75 -1.86 -10.58
CA GLN A 94 -2.23 -2.31 -9.27
C GLN A 94 -1.14 -2.10 -8.21
N ILE A 95 -1.56 -1.77 -6.98
CA ILE A 95 -0.64 -1.76 -5.84
C ILE A 95 -0.26 -3.21 -5.51
N LYS A 96 1.03 -3.44 -5.25
CA LYS A 96 1.52 -4.74 -4.78
C LYS A 96 0.92 -5.06 -3.42
N GLN A 97 0.43 -6.28 -3.26
CA GLN A 97 -0.36 -6.74 -2.13
C GLN A 97 0.38 -7.77 -1.28
N GLY A 98 -0.13 -8.03 -0.10
CA GLY A 98 0.30 -9.11 0.77
C GLY A 98 1.49 -8.74 1.64
N LYS A 99 2.52 -9.56 1.64
CA LYS A 99 3.75 -9.31 2.43
C LYS A 99 4.67 -8.25 1.82
N TYR A 100 4.27 -7.65 0.71
CA TYR A 100 5.06 -6.59 0.11
C TYR A 100 4.98 -5.33 0.98
N THR A 101 6.13 -4.86 1.41
CA THR A 101 6.24 -3.76 2.37
C THR A 101 6.31 -2.43 1.63
N ALA A 102 5.38 -1.53 1.91
CA ALA A 102 5.35 -0.20 1.31
C ALA A 102 6.26 0.80 2.05
N LEU A 103 6.32 0.67 3.38
CA LEU A 103 7.22 1.46 4.23
C LEU A 103 7.82 0.52 5.27
N LYS A 104 9.12 0.63 5.50
CA LYS A 104 9.83 -0.14 6.54
C LYS A 104 11.00 0.68 7.05
N GLY A 105 11.12 0.75 8.36
CA GLY A 105 12.21 1.46 9.01
C GLY A 105 12.26 1.22 10.50
N VAL A 106 13.03 2.04 11.17
CA VAL A 106 13.18 2.04 12.63
C VAL A 106 12.73 3.38 13.15
N PHE A 107 11.83 3.34 14.10
CA PHE A 107 11.37 4.50 14.85
C PHE A 107 12.00 4.47 16.23
N GLU A 108 12.64 5.57 16.60
CA GLU A 108 13.37 5.71 17.85
C GLU A 108 12.84 6.92 18.64
N THR A 109 12.54 6.68 19.89
CA THR A 109 12.21 7.70 20.88
C THR A 109 13.19 7.60 22.04
N ASP A 110 13.17 8.55 22.96
CA ASP A 110 14.04 8.54 24.15
C ASP A 110 13.96 7.26 24.97
N THR A 111 12.85 6.53 24.89
CA THR A 111 12.57 5.36 25.72
C THR A 111 12.43 4.06 24.94
N ARG A 112 12.25 4.10 23.64
CA ARG A 112 11.91 2.92 22.81
C ARG A 112 12.51 3.00 21.42
N LYS A 113 12.93 1.83 20.92
CA LYS A 113 13.36 1.64 19.53
C LYS A 113 12.58 0.49 18.91
N LEU A 114 11.82 0.78 17.87
CA LEU A 114 10.87 -0.13 17.26
C LEU A 114 11.14 -0.27 15.76
N ASN A 115 11.01 -1.49 15.26
CA ASN A 115 10.82 -1.69 13.82
C ASN A 115 9.38 -1.34 13.46
N ILE A 116 9.19 -0.70 12.31
CA ILE A 116 7.89 -0.35 11.75
C ILE A 116 7.79 -0.92 10.34
N GLN A 117 6.60 -1.42 10.00
CA GLN A 117 6.32 -1.94 8.66
C GLN A 117 4.87 -1.66 8.28
N PHE A 118 4.65 -1.13 7.08
CA PHE A 118 3.33 -0.88 6.51
C PHE A 118 3.10 -1.74 5.26
N ASN A 119 1.95 -2.42 5.22
CA ASN A 119 1.56 -3.34 4.15
C ASN A 119 0.14 -3.05 3.65
N TYR A 120 -0.09 -3.27 2.36
CA TYR A 120 -1.39 -3.25 1.71
C TYR A 120 -1.92 -4.67 1.49
N ASN A 121 -3.16 -4.95 1.88
CA ASN A 121 -3.84 -6.24 1.70
C ASN A 121 -3.02 -7.45 2.20
N ARG A 122 -2.38 -7.32 3.36
CA ARG A 122 -1.64 -8.42 3.99
C ARG A 122 -2.61 -9.48 4.52
N SER A 123 -2.32 -10.74 4.23
CA SER A 123 -3.13 -11.86 4.73
C SER A 123 -2.51 -12.47 5.98
N PHE A 124 -3.33 -12.67 6.99
CA PHE A 124 -3.05 -13.38 8.23
C PHE A 124 -3.83 -14.68 8.24
N SER A 125 -3.15 -15.81 8.07
CA SER A 125 -3.79 -17.11 7.91
C SER A 125 -4.30 -17.64 9.25
N GLY A 126 -5.55 -18.09 9.30
CA GLY A 126 -6.11 -18.84 10.42
C GLY A 126 -6.02 -20.37 10.28
N LYS A 127 -5.35 -20.88 9.23
CA LYS A 127 -5.28 -22.33 8.95
C LYS A 127 -4.19 -23.06 9.73
N LYS A 128 -3.27 -22.36 10.36
CA LYS A 128 -2.18 -22.91 11.16
C LYS A 128 -2.34 -22.44 12.59
N LYS A 129 -1.72 -23.15 13.54
CA LYS A 129 -1.64 -22.67 14.92
C LYS A 129 -0.84 -21.36 14.98
N TYR A 130 -1.34 -20.41 15.78
CA TYR A 130 -0.56 -19.26 16.17
C TYR A 130 0.74 -19.71 16.89
N PRO A 131 1.91 -19.07 16.69
CA PRO A 131 2.13 -17.83 15.92
C PRO A 131 2.39 -18.03 14.42
N ASP A 132 2.43 -19.25 13.92
CA ASP A 132 2.79 -19.53 12.52
C ASP A 132 1.73 -19.07 11.50
N SER A 133 0.51 -18.79 11.96
CA SER A 133 -0.59 -18.36 11.11
C SER A 133 -0.87 -16.86 11.13
N GLY A 134 -0.44 -16.14 12.18
CA GLY A 134 -0.74 -14.72 12.37
C GLY A 134 -2.21 -14.40 12.72
N SER A 135 -3.09 -15.39 12.80
CA SER A 135 -4.47 -15.25 13.24
C SER A 135 -4.91 -16.46 14.07
N TRP A 136 -5.65 -16.20 15.15
CA TRP A 136 -6.12 -17.22 16.09
C TRP A 136 -7.28 -18.08 15.55
N THR A 137 -8.18 -17.48 14.81
CA THR A 137 -9.44 -18.14 14.45
C THR A 137 -9.64 -18.29 12.95
N THR A 138 -9.68 -17.19 12.23
CA THR A 138 -10.00 -17.14 10.81
C THR A 138 -8.96 -16.37 10.03
N THR A 139 -8.91 -16.60 8.72
CA THR A 139 -8.03 -15.79 7.86
C THR A 139 -8.56 -14.38 7.78
N LEU A 140 -7.69 -13.42 8.13
CA LEU A 140 -7.93 -11.99 8.04
C LEU A 140 -7.15 -11.41 6.87
N ARG A 141 -7.75 -10.45 6.19
CA ARG A 141 -7.10 -9.68 5.13
C ARG A 141 -7.55 -8.23 5.18
N PRO A 142 -7.05 -7.47 6.16
CA PRO A 142 -7.34 -6.04 6.24
C PRO A 142 -6.74 -5.30 5.05
N ASP A 143 -7.36 -4.20 4.65
CA ASP A 143 -6.88 -3.37 3.54
C ASP A 143 -5.48 -2.82 3.83
N TYR A 144 -5.24 -2.39 5.07
CA TYR A 144 -3.93 -1.88 5.48
C TYR A 144 -3.52 -2.46 6.83
N THR A 145 -2.23 -2.71 6.99
CA THR A 145 -1.65 -3.17 8.24
C THR A 145 -0.38 -2.39 8.56
N LEU A 146 -0.35 -1.77 9.72
CA LEU A 146 0.83 -1.16 10.31
C LEU A 146 1.31 -2.06 11.45
N SER A 147 2.55 -2.53 11.39
CA SER A 147 3.13 -3.48 12.33
C SER A 147 4.30 -2.86 13.07
N PHE A 148 4.37 -3.12 14.38
CA PHE A 148 5.42 -2.64 15.28
C PHE A 148 6.00 -3.79 16.06
N TRP A 149 7.33 -3.86 16.19
CA TRP A 149 8.01 -4.82 17.07
C TRP A 149 9.36 -4.29 17.54
N PRO A 150 9.94 -4.83 18.64
CA PRO A 150 11.20 -4.35 19.20
C PRO A 150 12.34 -4.40 18.16
N PHE A 151 13.19 -3.37 18.20
CA PHE A 151 14.40 -3.35 17.40
C PHE A 151 15.33 -4.49 17.83
N GLY A 152 16.08 -5.06 16.88
CA GLY A 152 17.07 -6.11 17.13
C GLY A 152 16.54 -7.54 16.99
N ILE A 153 15.22 -7.74 16.85
CA ILE A 153 14.65 -9.05 16.57
C ILE A 153 13.92 -9.06 15.22
N SER A 154 13.83 -10.23 14.61
CA SER A 154 13.08 -10.39 13.36
C SER A 154 11.56 -10.35 13.61
N GLU A 155 10.78 -9.99 12.59
CA GLU A 155 9.32 -10.02 12.65
C GLU A 155 8.81 -11.41 13.10
N LYS A 156 9.37 -12.49 12.57
CA LYS A 156 9.01 -13.86 12.91
C LYS A 156 9.29 -14.21 14.38
N GLU A 157 10.41 -13.72 14.89
CA GLU A 157 10.77 -13.94 16.31
C GLU A 157 9.90 -13.11 17.23
N ALA A 158 9.58 -11.87 16.84
CA ALA A 158 8.65 -11.03 17.56
C ALA A 158 7.24 -11.63 17.62
N GLU A 159 6.78 -12.29 16.53
CA GLU A 159 5.53 -13.03 16.54
C GLU A 159 5.56 -14.21 17.52
N ARG A 160 6.65 -14.99 17.55
CA ARG A 160 6.80 -16.11 18.49
C ARG A 160 6.81 -15.68 19.95
N GLN A 161 7.40 -14.53 20.23
CA GLN A 161 7.49 -13.97 21.56
C GLN A 161 6.29 -13.11 21.96
N GLU A 162 5.28 -12.99 21.08
CA GLU A 162 4.10 -12.14 21.28
C GLU A 162 4.46 -10.64 21.51
N LEU A 163 5.57 -10.21 20.91
CA LEU A 163 6.08 -8.84 21.03
C LEU A 163 5.76 -7.96 19.82
N ILE A 164 4.93 -8.44 18.90
CA ILE A 164 4.48 -7.70 17.73
C ILE A 164 3.07 -7.17 17.92
N VAL A 165 2.85 -5.94 17.49
CA VAL A 165 1.52 -5.32 17.44
C VAL A 165 1.17 -5.03 16.00
N HIS A 166 -0.01 -5.45 15.56
CA HIS A 166 -0.59 -5.12 14.27
C HIS A 166 -1.77 -4.17 14.46
N VAL A 167 -1.73 -3.02 13.82
CA VAL A 167 -2.85 -2.09 13.71
C VAL A 167 -3.43 -2.24 12.31
N HIS A 168 -4.70 -2.62 12.25
CA HIS A 168 -5.41 -2.83 10.99
C HIS A 168 -6.35 -1.67 10.69
N PHE A 169 -6.35 -1.24 9.44
CA PHE A 169 -7.27 -0.25 8.91
C PHE A 169 -8.05 -0.87 7.75
N ASP A 170 -9.30 -0.49 7.63
CA ASP A 170 -10.22 -1.00 6.61
C ASP A 170 -10.90 0.19 5.91
N ALA A 171 -10.80 0.25 4.59
CA ALA A 171 -11.37 1.31 3.79
C ALA A 171 -12.85 1.04 3.53
N LYS A 172 -13.73 1.86 4.11
CA LYS A 172 -15.17 1.72 3.89
C LYS A 172 -15.72 2.88 3.09
N TYR A 173 -15.93 2.62 1.81
CA TYR A 173 -16.65 3.54 0.95
C TYR A 173 -18.16 3.27 1.09
N LYS A 174 -18.88 4.23 1.67
CA LYS A 174 -20.35 4.22 1.74
C LYS A 174 -20.88 5.34 0.84
N ILE A 175 -21.82 5.00 -0.03
CA ILE A 175 -22.63 5.96 -0.80
C ILE A 175 -23.90 6.21 -0.01
#